data_343c8ac61cd53a1c1788896bbd24a6e3
#
_entry.id   343c8ac61cd53a1c1788896bbd24a6e3
#
_cell.length_a   1.000
_cell.length_b   1.000
_cell.length_c   1.000
_cell.angle_alpha   90.00
_cell.angle_beta   90.00
_cell.angle_gamma   90.00
#
_symmetry.space_group_name_H-M   'P 1'
#
loop_
_entity.id
_entity.type
_entity.pdbx_description
1 polymer ?
#
loop_
_entity_poly.entity_id
_entity_poly.type
_entity_poly.pdbx_seq_one_letter_code
_entity_poly.pdbx_strand_id
1 'polypeptide(L)'
;LWADNEFQRYDPDNLDHRRALAAALGRESIDGQPAATISFFDLQPKTYQQEMLEQLVTERAHGRCRNLLVAATGTGKTVVAAFDYRNTCRVEGGRPRLLYVAHREEILRQAVRTYREVLRDPEFGDLLTGSHQSERWDHLFATIDSVTSRNLVATLGPNHWHSVVVDECHRLAADRFDAFARAIRPSVLLGLTATPERSDGQPIAQYFDARPDGSPAVELR
;
A
#
# COMPACT_ATOMS: atom_id res chain seq x y z
N LEU A 1 21.63 30.21 -10.55
CA LEU A 1 20.87 29.16 -11.25
C LEU A 1 19.63 29.68 -11.99
N TRP A 2 19.13 30.90 -11.68
CA TRP A 2 17.94 31.49 -12.33
C TRP A 2 18.29 32.53 -13.40
N ALA A 3 19.57 32.72 -13.72
CA ALA A 3 20.06 33.69 -14.72
C ALA A 3 20.64 33.02 -15.98
N ASP A 4 20.49 31.70 -16.12
CA ASP A 4 20.93 30.99 -17.31
C ASP A 4 19.87 31.05 -18.38
N ASN A 5 20.23 31.53 -19.56
CA ASN A 5 19.36 31.65 -20.76
C ASN A 5 18.82 30.28 -21.28
N GLU A 6 19.19 29.17 -20.67
CA GLU A 6 18.74 27.82 -21.02
C GLU A 6 17.37 27.47 -20.40
N PHE A 7 16.91 28.20 -19.37
CA PHE A 7 15.63 27.94 -18.72
C PHE A 7 14.59 29.02 -19.06
N GLN A 8 13.74 28.74 -20.02
CA GLN A 8 12.57 29.59 -20.29
C GLN A 8 11.50 29.33 -19.23
N ARG A 9 10.93 30.44 -18.71
CA ARG A 9 9.80 30.36 -17.77
C ARG A 9 8.60 29.76 -18.51
N TYR A 10 8.04 28.70 -17.94
CA TYR A 10 6.81 28.09 -18.47
C TYR A 10 5.63 29.08 -18.39
N ASP A 11 4.98 29.31 -19.51
CA ASP A 11 3.78 30.09 -19.62
C ASP A 11 2.62 29.18 -20.05
N PRO A 12 1.61 28.96 -19.16
CA PRO A 12 0.48 28.07 -19.46
C PRO A 12 -0.43 28.58 -20.59
N ASP A 13 -0.40 29.86 -20.93
CA ASP A 13 -1.18 30.43 -22.00
C ASP A 13 -0.45 30.36 -23.36
N ASN A 14 0.85 30.06 -23.37
CA ASN A 14 1.64 29.87 -24.58
C ASN A 14 1.48 28.46 -25.15
N LEU A 15 0.98 28.35 -26.37
CA LEU A 15 0.68 27.08 -27.04
C LEU A 15 1.93 26.24 -27.30
N ASP A 16 3.08 26.86 -27.56
CA ASP A 16 4.35 26.16 -27.82
C ASP A 16 4.96 25.63 -26.54
N HIS A 17 4.83 26.36 -25.40
CA HIS A 17 5.23 25.86 -24.08
C HIS A 17 4.37 24.67 -23.65
N ARG A 18 3.06 24.70 -23.94
CA ARG A 18 2.16 23.56 -23.67
C ARG A 18 2.51 22.35 -24.52
N ARG A 19 2.83 22.53 -25.81
CA ARG A 19 3.26 21.44 -26.70
C ARG A 19 4.59 20.86 -26.29
N ALA A 20 5.58 21.70 -25.96
CA ALA A 20 6.88 21.25 -25.49
C ALA A 20 6.78 20.44 -24.20
N LEU A 21 5.94 20.90 -23.25
CA LEU A 21 5.67 20.17 -22.00
C LEU A 21 4.94 18.86 -22.27
N ALA A 22 3.96 18.84 -23.16
CA ALA A 22 3.22 17.64 -23.53
C ALA A 22 4.15 16.61 -24.19
N ALA A 23 5.03 17.04 -25.10
CA ALA A 23 6.03 16.19 -25.72
C ALA A 23 7.05 15.63 -24.71
N ALA A 24 7.56 16.48 -23.80
CA ALA A 24 8.48 16.07 -22.73
C ALA A 24 7.86 15.09 -21.74
N LEU A 25 6.53 15.14 -21.56
CA LEU A 25 5.77 14.20 -20.73
C LEU A 25 5.27 12.97 -21.50
N GLY A 26 5.68 12.77 -22.76
CA GLY A 26 5.25 11.65 -23.62
C GLY A 26 3.77 11.70 -24.01
N ARG A 27 3.15 12.90 -24.01
CA ARG A 27 1.75 13.13 -24.36
C ARG A 27 1.61 13.59 -25.81
N GLU A 28 1.87 12.69 -26.76
CA GLU A 28 1.48 12.96 -28.14
C GLU A 28 -0.04 12.74 -28.29
N SER A 29 -0.73 13.79 -28.75
CA SER A 29 -2.14 13.71 -29.12
C SER A 29 -2.27 13.08 -30.50
N ILE A 30 -2.98 11.97 -30.60
CA ILE A 30 -3.51 11.47 -31.87
C ILE A 30 -4.93 12.06 -32.00
N ASP A 31 -5.16 12.79 -33.10
CA ASP A 31 -6.46 13.37 -33.46
C ASP A 31 -7.10 14.42 -32.52
N GLY A 32 -6.40 15.51 -32.19
CA GLY A 32 -7.05 16.76 -31.73
C GLY A 32 -7.86 16.73 -30.44
N GLN A 33 -8.01 15.58 -29.78
CA GLN A 33 -8.55 15.42 -28.44
C GLN A 33 -7.42 15.14 -27.47
N PRO A 34 -7.35 15.82 -26.31
CA PRO A 34 -6.40 15.45 -25.29
C PRO A 34 -6.79 14.07 -24.78
N ALA A 35 -6.09 13.03 -25.25
CA ALA A 35 -6.13 11.77 -24.56
C ALA A 35 -5.67 12.06 -23.12
N ALA A 36 -6.53 11.85 -22.15
CA ALA A 36 -6.18 11.87 -20.75
C ALA A 36 -5.29 10.65 -20.48
N THR A 37 -4.05 10.69 -21.02
CA THR A 37 -3.04 9.70 -20.70
C THR A 37 -2.66 9.96 -19.27
N ILE A 38 -3.16 9.13 -18.36
CA ILE A 38 -2.73 9.13 -16.96
C ILE A 38 -1.26 8.75 -17.00
N SER A 39 -0.39 9.75 -16.87
CA SER A 39 1.05 9.53 -16.77
C SER A 39 1.35 9.03 -15.38
N PHE A 40 1.57 7.73 -15.23
CA PHE A 40 2.12 7.17 -14.00
C PHE A 40 3.59 7.55 -13.94
N PHE A 41 4.02 8.12 -12.81
CA PHE A 41 5.45 8.22 -12.52
C PHE A 41 6.03 6.80 -12.48
N ASP A 42 7.20 6.61 -13.06
CA ASP A 42 7.89 5.31 -12.97
C ASP A 42 8.48 5.16 -11.55
N LEU A 43 7.58 4.89 -10.60
CA LEU A 43 7.95 4.69 -9.21
C LEU A 43 8.77 3.41 -9.11
N GLN A 44 10.02 3.55 -8.69
CA GLN A 44 10.94 2.44 -8.43
C GLN A 44 11.26 2.36 -6.94
N PRO A 45 11.39 1.16 -6.36
CA PRO A 45 11.80 1.04 -4.97
C PRO A 45 13.24 1.52 -4.81
N LYS A 46 13.50 2.29 -3.76
CA LYS A 46 14.86 2.67 -3.36
C LYS A 46 15.63 1.43 -2.88
N THR A 47 16.97 1.49 -2.85
CA THR A 47 17.82 0.36 -2.45
C THR A 47 17.38 -0.29 -1.14
N TYR A 48 17.17 0.49 -0.09
CA TYR A 48 16.73 -0.05 1.20
C TYR A 48 15.30 -0.65 1.16
N GLN A 49 14.42 -0.13 0.28
CA GLN A 49 13.09 -0.71 0.06
C GLN A 49 13.17 -2.03 -0.70
N GLN A 50 14.12 -2.13 -1.64
CA GLN A 50 14.41 -3.38 -2.33
C GLN A 50 14.90 -4.46 -1.36
N GLU A 51 15.79 -4.12 -0.43
CA GLU A 51 16.26 -5.02 0.63
C GLU A 51 15.09 -5.52 1.51
N MET A 52 14.14 -4.64 1.88
CA MET A 52 12.94 -5.06 2.60
C MET A 52 12.08 -6.03 1.79
N LEU A 53 11.90 -5.78 0.49
CA LEU A 53 11.14 -6.65 -0.40
C LEU A 53 11.79 -8.04 -0.53
N GLU A 54 13.11 -8.10 -0.65
CA GLU A 54 13.87 -9.37 -0.69
C GLU A 54 13.75 -10.14 0.61
N GLN A 55 13.78 -9.46 1.76
CA GLN A 55 13.53 -10.08 3.06
C GLN A 55 12.12 -10.68 3.13
N LEU A 56 11.08 -9.95 2.70
CA LEU A 56 9.69 -10.46 2.67
C LEU A 56 9.57 -11.72 1.81
N VAL A 57 10.20 -11.71 0.62
CA VAL A 57 10.23 -12.90 -0.26
C VAL A 57 10.92 -14.08 0.43
N THR A 58 12.06 -13.84 1.07
CA THR A 58 12.82 -14.86 1.80
C THR A 58 12.01 -15.46 2.94
N GLU A 59 11.34 -14.63 3.74
CA GLU A 59 10.51 -15.09 4.86
C GLU A 59 9.36 -15.98 4.37
N ARG A 60 8.70 -15.61 3.28
CA ARG A 60 7.62 -16.41 2.68
C ARG A 60 8.13 -17.73 2.11
N ALA A 61 9.31 -17.75 1.51
CA ALA A 61 9.94 -18.99 1.06
C ALA A 61 10.21 -19.98 2.22
N HIS A 62 10.36 -19.47 3.45
CA HIS A 62 10.44 -20.29 4.66
C HIS A 62 9.07 -20.60 5.31
N GLY A 63 7.97 -20.31 4.63
CA GLY A 63 6.61 -20.54 5.13
C GLY A 63 6.10 -19.51 6.13
N ARG A 64 6.83 -18.44 6.38
CA ARG A 64 6.42 -17.35 7.26
C ARG A 64 5.67 -16.28 6.45
N CYS A 65 4.35 -16.35 6.45
CA CYS A 65 3.49 -15.50 5.61
C CYS A 65 2.80 -14.37 6.39
N ARG A 66 2.99 -14.31 7.69
CA ARG A 66 2.47 -13.24 8.55
C ARG A 66 3.64 -12.36 9.01
N ASN A 67 4.01 -11.38 8.19
CA ASN A 67 5.22 -10.59 8.38
C ASN A 67 4.92 -9.25 9.05
N LEU A 68 5.78 -8.83 9.98
CA LEU A 68 5.80 -7.48 10.55
C LEU A 68 6.98 -6.71 9.95
N LEU A 69 6.69 -5.62 9.24
CA LEU A 69 7.71 -4.70 8.72
C LEU A 69 7.84 -3.52 9.67
N VAL A 70 8.99 -3.46 10.34
CA VAL A 70 9.35 -2.38 11.27
C VAL A 70 10.31 -1.42 10.57
N ALA A 71 9.87 -0.21 10.33
CA ALA A 71 10.70 0.83 9.71
C ALA A 71 10.22 2.22 10.11
N ALA A 72 11.14 3.19 10.23
CA ALA A 72 10.83 4.55 10.67
C ALA A 72 9.73 5.21 9.81
N THR A 73 9.07 6.21 10.37
CA THR A 73 8.10 7.02 9.63
C THR A 73 8.81 7.73 8.46
N GLY A 74 8.17 7.81 7.31
CA GLY A 74 8.74 8.45 6.11
C GLY A 74 9.65 7.55 5.26
N THR A 75 9.95 6.31 5.66
CA THR A 75 10.72 5.37 4.84
C THR A 75 9.95 4.80 3.64
N GLY A 76 8.65 5.11 3.52
CA GLY A 76 7.81 4.62 2.44
C GLY A 76 7.33 3.19 2.62
N LYS A 77 6.98 2.78 3.85
CA LYS A 77 6.40 1.46 4.14
C LYS A 77 5.22 1.12 3.22
N THR A 78 4.35 2.08 2.94
CA THR A 78 3.21 1.93 2.01
C THR A 78 3.68 1.60 0.59
N VAL A 79 4.79 2.22 0.14
CA VAL A 79 5.41 1.92 -1.17
C VAL A 79 5.92 0.48 -1.19
N VAL A 80 6.61 0.05 -0.13
CA VAL A 80 7.07 -1.36 0.01
C VAL A 80 5.88 -2.31 -0.06
N ALA A 81 4.81 -2.04 0.69
CA ALA A 81 3.60 -2.88 0.68
C ALA A 81 2.94 -2.96 -0.72
N ALA A 82 2.92 -1.86 -1.47
CA ALA A 82 2.38 -1.85 -2.84
C ALA A 82 3.25 -2.66 -3.81
N PHE A 83 4.58 -2.55 -3.73
CA PHE A 83 5.50 -3.37 -4.53
C PHE A 83 5.45 -4.84 -4.14
N ASP A 84 5.33 -5.13 -2.87
CA ASP A 84 5.14 -6.48 -2.35
C ASP A 84 3.86 -7.13 -2.89
N TYR A 85 2.74 -6.40 -2.88
CA TYR A 85 1.51 -6.85 -3.50
C TYR A 85 1.66 -7.03 -5.02
N ARG A 86 2.37 -6.13 -5.73
CA ARG A 86 2.68 -6.31 -7.15
C ARG A 86 3.48 -7.60 -7.42
N ASN A 87 4.41 -7.94 -6.54
CA ASN A 87 5.15 -9.21 -6.63
C ASN A 87 4.22 -10.40 -6.39
N THR A 88 3.32 -10.32 -5.40
CA THR A 88 2.27 -11.34 -5.17
C THR A 88 1.41 -11.52 -6.42
N CYS A 89 0.96 -10.43 -7.07
CA CYS A 89 0.21 -10.53 -8.33
C CYS A 89 0.96 -11.29 -9.43
N ARG A 90 2.28 -11.13 -9.51
CA ARG A 90 3.11 -11.85 -10.49
C ARG A 90 3.20 -13.34 -10.17
N VAL A 91 3.34 -13.69 -8.90
CA VAL A 91 3.42 -15.09 -8.45
C VAL A 91 2.09 -15.80 -8.66
N GLU A 92 0.99 -15.16 -8.32
CA GLU A 92 -0.39 -15.72 -8.44
C GLU A 92 -0.91 -15.69 -9.89
N GLY A 93 -0.22 -15.03 -10.82
CA GLY A 93 -0.65 -14.90 -12.22
C GLY A 93 -1.89 -14.03 -12.40
N GLY A 94 -2.25 -13.17 -11.43
CA GLY A 94 -3.43 -12.34 -11.46
C GLY A 94 -3.41 -11.31 -10.31
N ARG A 95 -4.58 -10.73 -10.02
CA ARG A 95 -4.76 -9.77 -8.91
C ARG A 95 -5.55 -10.44 -7.77
N PRO A 96 -4.87 -11.09 -6.81
CA PRO A 96 -5.54 -11.70 -5.67
C PRO A 96 -6.23 -10.63 -4.81
N ARG A 97 -7.32 -11.00 -4.13
CA ARG A 97 -8.07 -10.08 -3.29
C ARG A 97 -7.19 -9.46 -2.21
N LEU A 98 -7.30 -8.14 -2.05
CA LEU A 98 -6.51 -7.34 -1.10
C LEU A 98 -7.43 -6.61 -0.12
N LEU A 99 -7.10 -6.67 1.16
CA LEU A 99 -7.62 -5.76 2.18
C LEU A 99 -6.46 -4.93 2.76
N TYR A 100 -6.56 -3.61 2.65
CA TYR A 100 -5.65 -2.67 3.31
C TYR A 100 -6.38 -1.98 4.46
N VAL A 101 -5.87 -2.12 5.68
CA VAL A 101 -6.51 -1.60 6.89
C VAL A 101 -5.64 -0.52 7.53
N ALA A 102 -6.24 0.61 7.88
CA ALA A 102 -5.60 1.67 8.67
C ALA A 102 -6.58 2.28 9.68
N HIS A 103 -6.08 3.13 10.58
CA HIS A 103 -6.92 3.80 11.56
C HIS A 103 -7.55 5.11 11.06
N ARG A 104 -7.00 5.72 10.00
CA ARG A 104 -7.45 7.02 9.44
C ARG A 104 -7.68 6.95 7.94
N GLU A 105 -8.68 7.69 7.50
CA GLU A 105 -9.04 7.79 6.08
C GLU A 105 -7.93 8.43 5.23
N GLU A 106 -7.19 9.40 5.76
CA GLU A 106 -6.10 10.07 5.03
C GLU A 106 -5.00 9.09 4.64
N ILE A 107 -4.67 8.14 5.55
CA ILE A 107 -3.69 7.07 5.27
C ILE A 107 -4.19 6.17 4.15
N LEU A 108 -5.48 5.80 4.18
CA LEU A 108 -6.10 4.97 3.14
C LEU A 108 -6.08 5.67 1.78
N ARG A 109 -6.41 6.96 1.72
CA ARG A 109 -6.37 7.75 0.48
C ARG A 109 -4.97 7.82 -0.12
N GLN A 110 -3.96 7.98 0.73
CA GLN A 110 -2.56 7.95 0.30
C GLN A 110 -2.18 6.55 -0.18
N ALA A 111 -2.57 5.50 0.54
CA ALA A 111 -2.29 4.12 0.18
C ALA A 111 -2.91 3.75 -1.18
N VAL A 112 -4.19 4.07 -1.41
CA VAL A 112 -4.86 3.83 -2.70
C VAL A 112 -4.08 4.49 -3.84
N ARG A 113 -3.67 5.76 -3.69
CA ARG A 113 -2.88 6.47 -4.72
C ARG A 113 -1.57 5.74 -5.01
N THR A 114 -0.82 5.35 -3.95
CA THR A 114 0.44 4.62 -4.08
C THR A 114 0.25 3.28 -4.81
N TYR A 115 -0.79 2.53 -4.46
CA TYR A 115 -1.10 1.26 -5.13
C TYR A 115 -1.45 1.47 -6.60
N ARG A 116 -2.27 2.48 -6.93
CA ARG A 116 -2.61 2.84 -8.31
C ARG A 116 -1.37 3.17 -9.13
N GLU A 117 -0.43 3.93 -8.58
CA GLU A 117 0.84 4.26 -9.23
C GLU A 117 1.72 3.03 -9.44
N VAL A 118 1.94 2.21 -8.40
CA VAL A 118 2.79 1.01 -8.47
C VAL A 118 2.22 -0.04 -9.41
N LEU A 119 0.89 -0.22 -9.42
CA LEU A 119 0.19 -1.19 -10.27
C LEU A 119 -0.11 -0.63 -11.67
N ARG A 120 0.08 0.67 -11.89
CA ARG A 120 -0.26 1.40 -13.12
C ARG A 120 -1.75 1.21 -13.50
N ASP A 121 -2.61 1.29 -12.49
CA ASP A 121 -4.05 1.12 -12.64
C ASP A 121 -4.80 2.19 -11.84
N PRO A 122 -5.40 3.20 -12.51
CA PRO A 122 -6.08 4.30 -11.85
C PRO A 122 -7.38 3.89 -11.15
N GLU A 123 -7.96 2.76 -11.56
CA GLU A 123 -9.23 2.24 -11.01
C GLU A 123 -9.03 1.23 -9.89
N PHE A 124 -7.77 0.89 -9.56
CA PHE A 124 -7.48 -0.08 -8.50
C PHE A 124 -7.92 0.42 -7.14
N GLY A 125 -8.61 -0.42 -6.41
CA GLY A 125 -8.92 -0.25 -5.00
C GLY A 125 -10.09 0.69 -4.71
N ASP A 126 -10.94 0.25 -3.81
CA ASP A 126 -12.12 0.96 -3.33
C ASP A 126 -11.95 1.38 -1.87
N LEU A 127 -12.48 2.54 -1.50
CA LEU A 127 -12.44 3.05 -0.14
C LEU A 127 -13.70 2.65 0.63
N LEU A 128 -13.51 2.19 1.88
CA LEU A 128 -14.59 1.96 2.84
C LEU A 128 -14.25 2.66 4.16
N THR A 129 -14.91 3.77 4.41
CA THR A 129 -14.73 4.60 5.61
C THR A 129 -16.08 5.04 6.15
N GLY A 130 -16.09 5.85 7.19
CA GLY A 130 -17.32 6.48 7.67
C GLY A 130 -18.03 7.34 6.61
N SER A 131 -17.27 7.94 5.70
CA SER A 131 -17.75 8.85 4.64
C SER A 131 -17.88 8.21 3.26
N HIS A 132 -17.23 7.06 3.03
CA HIS A 132 -17.21 6.36 1.74
C HIS A 132 -17.75 4.95 1.87
N GLN A 133 -18.67 4.61 0.98
CA GLN A 133 -19.26 3.28 0.85
C GLN A 133 -18.64 2.58 -0.36
N SER A 134 -18.40 1.27 -0.26
CA SER A 134 -18.02 0.44 -1.39
C SER A 134 -18.99 -0.73 -1.50
N GLU A 135 -19.32 -1.09 -2.73
CA GLU A 135 -20.07 -2.31 -3.07
C GLU A 135 -19.13 -3.42 -3.58
N ARG A 136 -17.87 -3.09 -3.84
CA ARG A 136 -16.83 -4.03 -4.30
C ARG A 136 -15.89 -4.35 -3.15
N TRP A 137 -15.65 -5.63 -2.93
CA TRP A 137 -14.91 -6.14 -1.77
C TRP A 137 -13.58 -6.80 -2.13
N ASP A 138 -13.24 -6.84 -3.43
CA ASP A 138 -12.05 -7.57 -3.89
C ASP A 138 -10.74 -6.84 -3.54
N HIS A 139 -10.68 -5.54 -3.78
CA HIS A 139 -9.50 -4.71 -3.46
C HIS A 139 -9.93 -3.54 -2.59
N LEU A 140 -10.01 -3.77 -1.28
CA LEU A 140 -10.62 -2.85 -0.34
C LEU A 140 -9.58 -2.14 0.53
N PHE A 141 -9.70 -0.82 0.65
CA PHE A 141 -8.97 0.04 1.58
C PHE A 141 -9.95 0.56 2.62
N ALA A 142 -9.86 0.07 3.85
CA ALA A 142 -10.87 0.29 4.85
C ALA A 142 -10.30 0.74 6.20
N THR A 143 -11.06 1.57 6.94
CA THR A 143 -10.74 1.79 8.35
C THR A 143 -11.06 0.54 9.16
N ILE A 144 -10.28 0.28 10.21
CA ILE A 144 -10.54 -0.87 11.12
C ILE A 144 -11.96 -0.78 11.68
N ASP A 145 -12.45 0.43 11.95
CA ASP A 145 -13.81 0.68 12.45
C ASP A 145 -14.87 0.27 11.43
N SER A 146 -14.64 0.54 10.14
CA SER A 146 -15.57 0.13 9.08
C SER A 146 -15.59 -1.38 8.88
N VAL A 147 -14.43 -2.04 8.97
CA VAL A 147 -14.32 -3.50 8.86
C VAL A 147 -15.05 -4.19 10.01
N THR A 148 -14.83 -3.71 11.24
CA THR A 148 -15.41 -4.33 12.44
C THR A 148 -16.90 -4.01 12.62
N SER A 149 -17.31 -2.75 12.43
CA SER A 149 -18.72 -2.35 12.58
C SER A 149 -19.65 -3.03 11.56
N ARG A 150 -19.15 -3.34 10.38
CA ARG A 150 -19.87 -4.06 9.33
C ARG A 150 -19.70 -5.57 9.40
N ASN A 151 -18.93 -6.05 10.36
CA ASN A 151 -18.66 -7.48 10.55
C ASN A 151 -18.18 -8.18 9.26
N LEU A 152 -17.34 -7.49 8.46
CA LEU A 152 -16.96 -7.95 7.12
C LEU A 152 -16.30 -9.33 7.11
N VAL A 153 -15.44 -9.60 8.11
CA VAL A 153 -14.74 -10.90 8.17
C VAL A 153 -15.72 -12.05 8.37
N ALA A 154 -16.75 -11.86 9.20
CA ALA A 154 -17.78 -12.90 9.41
C ALA A 154 -18.72 -13.01 8.19
N THR A 155 -19.03 -11.90 7.53
CA THR A 155 -19.94 -11.86 6.37
C THR A 155 -19.31 -12.47 5.13
N LEU A 156 -18.05 -12.15 4.84
CA LEU A 156 -17.35 -12.58 3.63
C LEU A 156 -16.54 -13.85 3.82
N GLY A 157 -16.26 -14.20 5.06
CA GLY A 157 -15.42 -15.33 5.45
C GLY A 157 -13.96 -14.93 5.76
N PRO A 158 -13.30 -15.69 6.65
CA PRO A 158 -11.95 -15.37 7.11
C PRO A 158 -10.87 -15.41 6.03
N ASN A 159 -11.09 -16.16 4.96
CA ASN A 159 -10.16 -16.34 3.85
C ASN A 159 -10.53 -15.53 2.61
N HIS A 160 -11.48 -14.58 2.73
CA HIS A 160 -11.97 -13.83 1.57
C HIS A 160 -10.84 -13.07 0.87
N TRP A 161 -9.98 -12.40 1.63
CA TRP A 161 -8.82 -11.71 1.08
C TRP A 161 -7.58 -12.59 1.15
N HIS A 162 -6.90 -12.70 0.01
CA HIS A 162 -5.63 -13.40 -0.11
C HIS A 162 -4.51 -12.64 0.61
N SER A 163 -4.46 -11.33 0.39
CA SER A 163 -3.46 -10.44 0.98
C SER A 163 -4.13 -9.43 1.91
N VAL A 164 -3.59 -9.28 3.11
CA VAL A 164 -4.03 -8.29 4.08
C VAL A 164 -2.86 -7.45 4.53
N VAL A 165 -2.99 -6.14 4.43
CA VAL A 165 -2.02 -5.16 4.93
C VAL A 165 -2.65 -4.39 6.07
N VAL A 166 -1.94 -4.25 7.20
CA VAL A 166 -2.39 -3.48 8.36
C VAL A 166 -1.37 -2.37 8.62
N ASP A 167 -1.75 -1.14 8.30
CA ASP A 167 -0.88 0.02 8.44
C ASP A 167 -1.01 0.65 9.83
N GLU A 168 0.14 1.13 10.34
CA GLU A 168 0.28 1.70 11.69
C GLU A 168 -0.37 0.79 12.76
N CYS A 169 -0.11 -0.52 12.65
CA CYS A 169 -0.79 -1.54 13.44
C CYS A 169 -0.63 -1.33 14.96
N HIS A 170 0.41 -0.60 15.43
CA HIS A 170 0.59 -0.21 16.82
C HIS A 170 -0.45 0.82 17.31
N ARG A 171 -1.11 1.56 16.40
CA ARG A 171 -2.11 2.60 16.72
C ARG A 171 -3.55 2.09 16.71
N LEU A 172 -3.77 0.86 16.25
CA LEU A 172 -5.12 0.30 16.25
C LEU A 172 -5.58 0.02 17.67
N ALA A 173 -6.86 0.33 17.97
CA ALA A 173 -7.45 0.01 19.24
C ALA A 173 -7.27 -1.48 19.57
N ALA A 174 -6.70 -1.76 20.74
CA ALA A 174 -6.24 -3.08 21.16
C ALA A 174 -7.27 -4.18 20.88
N ASP A 175 -8.48 -4.00 21.40
CA ASP A 175 -9.53 -5.02 21.33
C ASP A 175 -10.02 -5.27 19.89
N ARG A 176 -10.11 -4.20 19.08
CA ARG A 176 -10.57 -4.31 17.69
C ARG A 176 -9.54 -4.98 16.79
N PHE A 177 -8.28 -4.62 16.99
CA PHE A 177 -7.19 -5.25 16.23
C PHE A 177 -7.02 -6.70 16.64
N ASP A 178 -7.07 -7.03 17.91
CA ASP A 178 -7.00 -8.41 18.41
C ASP A 178 -8.12 -9.26 17.82
N ALA A 179 -9.35 -8.79 17.92
CA ALA A 179 -10.51 -9.49 17.34
C ALA A 179 -10.35 -9.70 15.82
N PHE A 180 -9.94 -8.66 15.10
CA PHE A 180 -9.69 -8.72 13.66
C PHE A 180 -8.56 -9.70 13.31
N ALA A 181 -7.39 -9.56 13.94
CA ALA A 181 -6.20 -10.36 13.66
C ALA A 181 -6.40 -11.85 13.98
N ARG A 182 -7.23 -12.16 15.00
CA ARG A 182 -7.60 -13.53 15.33
C ARG A 182 -8.67 -14.12 14.42
N ALA A 183 -9.53 -13.28 13.84
CA ALA A 183 -10.60 -13.74 12.96
C ALA A 183 -10.14 -14.00 11.53
N ILE A 184 -9.19 -13.19 11.01
CA ILE A 184 -8.81 -13.23 9.60
C ILE A 184 -7.74 -14.30 9.32
N ARG A 185 -7.86 -14.96 8.15
CA ARG A 185 -6.97 -16.05 7.70
C ARG A 185 -6.52 -15.82 6.25
N PRO A 186 -5.77 -14.74 5.96
CA PRO A 186 -5.24 -14.50 4.62
C PRO A 186 -4.05 -15.43 4.33
N SER A 187 -3.74 -15.64 3.05
CA SER A 187 -2.49 -16.30 2.63
C SER A 187 -1.26 -15.45 2.99
N VAL A 188 -1.40 -14.11 2.90
CA VAL A 188 -0.33 -13.16 3.25
C VAL A 188 -0.89 -12.10 4.19
N LEU A 189 -0.28 -11.93 5.36
CA LEU A 189 -0.54 -10.81 6.28
C LEU A 189 0.73 -9.96 6.41
N LEU A 190 0.63 -8.66 6.16
CA LEU A 190 1.73 -7.70 6.31
C LEU A 190 1.32 -6.60 7.29
N GLY A 191 1.96 -6.55 8.45
CA GLY A 191 1.86 -5.43 9.37
C GLY A 191 2.92 -4.37 9.06
N LEU A 192 2.55 -3.11 9.07
CA LEU A 192 3.45 -1.97 8.91
C LEU A 192 3.48 -1.17 10.21
N THR A 193 4.65 -0.90 10.75
CA THR A 193 4.80 -0.12 11.97
C THR A 193 6.11 0.65 12.01
N ALA A 194 6.12 1.77 12.72
CA ALA A 194 7.36 2.46 13.08
C ALA A 194 7.90 1.97 14.43
N THR A 195 7.04 1.41 15.27
CA THR A 195 7.38 0.90 16.60
C THR A 195 6.81 -0.50 16.78
N PRO A 196 7.60 -1.48 17.22
CA PRO A 196 7.13 -2.85 17.43
C PRO A 196 6.24 -3.01 18.67
N GLU A 197 6.18 -1.98 19.52
CA GLU A 197 5.38 -1.95 20.72
C GLU A 197 4.08 -1.17 20.50
N ARG A 198 3.00 -1.64 21.09
CA ARG A 198 1.71 -0.94 21.08
C ARG A 198 1.67 0.12 22.18
N SER A 199 0.76 1.06 22.04
CA SER A 199 0.53 2.12 23.03
C SER A 199 0.07 1.58 24.41
N ASP A 200 -0.45 0.34 24.47
CA ASP A 200 -0.82 -0.35 25.70
C ASP A 200 0.30 -1.25 26.26
N GLY A 201 1.50 -1.20 25.68
CA GLY A 201 2.66 -2.00 26.11
C GLY A 201 2.62 -3.49 25.71
N GLN A 202 1.58 -3.94 24.99
CA GLN A 202 1.49 -5.30 24.52
C GLN A 202 2.30 -5.50 23.23
N PRO A 203 3.07 -6.60 23.09
CA PRO A 203 3.84 -6.84 21.89
C PRO A 203 2.92 -7.14 20.71
N ILE A 204 3.05 -6.37 19.64
CA ILE A 204 2.33 -6.60 18.39
C ILE A 204 2.79 -7.85 17.66
N ALA A 205 4.02 -8.28 17.93
CA ALA A 205 4.68 -9.42 17.32
C ALA A 205 3.88 -10.73 17.45
N GLN A 206 3.04 -10.88 18.47
CA GLN A 206 2.23 -12.09 18.70
C GLN A 206 1.27 -12.44 17.54
N TYR A 207 0.97 -11.50 16.64
CA TYR A 207 0.08 -11.71 15.49
C TYR A 207 0.82 -12.07 14.21
N PHE A 208 2.14 -12.03 14.26
CA PHE A 208 3.03 -12.22 13.11
C PHE A 208 4.00 -13.37 13.38
N ASP A 209 4.53 -13.94 12.30
CA ASP A 209 5.53 -15.00 12.40
C ASP A 209 6.86 -14.38 12.85
N ALA A 210 7.50 -15.01 13.81
CA ALA A 210 8.83 -14.66 14.28
C ALA A 210 9.90 -15.53 13.62
N ARG A 211 11.11 -15.01 13.50
CA ARG A 211 12.29 -15.80 13.17
C ARG A 211 12.67 -16.72 14.33
N PRO A 212 13.53 -17.74 14.11
CA PRO A 212 13.96 -18.65 15.17
C PRO A 212 14.61 -17.95 16.38
N ASP A 213 15.18 -16.77 16.18
CA ASP A 213 15.77 -15.94 17.24
C ASP A 213 14.74 -15.04 17.95
N GLY A 214 13.45 -15.13 17.58
CA GLY A 214 12.36 -14.32 18.13
C GLY A 214 12.26 -12.90 17.56
N SER A 215 13.14 -12.52 16.61
CA SER A 215 13.08 -11.19 15.98
C SER A 215 11.91 -11.07 14.99
N PRO A 216 11.42 -9.84 14.72
CA PRO A 216 10.48 -9.59 13.64
C PRO A 216 11.05 -10.08 12.30
N ALA A 217 10.17 -10.52 11.40
CA ALA A 217 10.60 -11.05 10.12
C ALA A 217 11.34 -10.01 9.25
N VAL A 218 10.93 -8.73 9.31
CA VAL A 218 11.56 -7.64 8.54
C VAL A 218 11.72 -6.41 9.41
N GLU A 219 12.96 -6.01 9.64
CA GLU A 219 13.30 -4.78 10.39
C GLU A 219 14.35 -3.98 9.63
N LEU A 220 14.08 -2.70 9.39
CA LEU A 220 15.06 -1.75 8.90
C LEU A 220 15.64 -0.98 10.10
N ARG A 221 16.91 -1.19 10.38
CA ARG A 221 17.67 -0.48 11.41
C ARG A 221 18.46 0.68 10.83
#